data_d30283f0844df79c3c5c4e62f8d04899
#
_entry.id   d30283f0844df79c3c5c4e62f8d04899
#
_cell.length_a   1.000
_cell.length_b   1.000
_cell.length_c   1.000
_cell.angle_alpha   90.00
_cell.angle_beta   90.00
_cell.angle_gamma   90.00
#
_symmetry.space_group_name_H-M   'P 1'
#
loop_
_entity.id
_entity.type
_entity.pdbx_description
1 polymer ?
#
loop_
_entity_poly.entity_id
_entity_poly.type
_entity_poly.pdbx_seq_one_letter_code
_entity_poly.pdbx_strand_id
1 'polypeptide(L)'
;MTRIQSGKSGSLIAQVREGDKDKKRRLPVVCFSGEFSSRADDALFEHSGFIVLDFDHVDVEATKTALATDDYVHSCWVSPSGDGIKALVQITNPERHRDHFRALTTYFDKQYTLEVDESGINESRACFESHDPDIIIKDEWKK
;
A
#
# COMPACT_ATOMS: atom_id res chain seq x y z
N MET A 1 -8.64 6.37 1.37
CA MET A 1 -9.37 5.15 0.94
C MET A 1 -10.59 5.46 0.07
N THR A 2 -11.45 6.37 0.49
CA THR A 2 -12.66 6.76 -0.28
C THR A 2 -12.37 7.15 -1.74
N ARG A 3 -11.30 7.91 -1.99
CA ARG A 3 -10.90 8.31 -3.35
C ARG A 3 -10.54 7.11 -4.22
N ILE A 4 -9.85 6.11 -3.66
CA ILE A 4 -9.47 4.87 -4.37
C ILE A 4 -10.73 4.09 -4.73
N GLN A 5 -11.65 3.92 -3.79
CA GLN A 5 -12.90 3.20 -4.01
C GLN A 5 -13.82 3.90 -5.02
N SER A 6 -13.97 5.21 -4.92
CA SER A 6 -14.85 5.98 -5.78
C SER A 6 -14.28 6.26 -7.18
N GLY A 7 -12.98 6.02 -7.39
CA GLY A 7 -12.34 6.20 -8.69
C GLY A 7 -12.09 7.65 -9.08
N LYS A 8 -11.68 8.50 -8.15
CA LYS A 8 -11.33 9.90 -8.45
C LYS A 8 -10.27 10.01 -9.54
N SER A 9 -9.32 9.07 -9.59
CA SER A 9 -8.30 8.98 -10.63
C SER A 9 -8.60 7.88 -11.67
N GLY A 10 -9.84 7.41 -11.75
CA GLY A 10 -10.22 6.24 -12.56
C GLY A 10 -9.84 6.34 -14.04
N SER A 11 -9.99 7.51 -14.65
CA SER A 11 -9.63 7.73 -16.06
C SER A 11 -8.12 7.57 -16.30
N LEU A 12 -7.28 8.16 -15.46
CA LEU A 12 -5.82 8.01 -15.53
C LEU A 12 -5.40 6.57 -15.27
N ILE A 13 -6.02 5.91 -14.29
CA ILE A 13 -5.74 4.51 -13.95
C ILE A 13 -6.06 3.60 -15.14
N ALA A 14 -7.18 3.80 -15.82
CA ALA A 14 -7.52 3.02 -17.01
C ALA A 14 -6.43 3.15 -18.09
N GLN A 15 -5.92 4.36 -18.32
CA GLN A 15 -4.84 4.60 -19.29
C GLN A 15 -3.53 3.92 -18.87
N VAL A 16 -3.18 3.97 -17.58
CA VAL A 16 -1.99 3.28 -17.03
C VAL A 16 -2.09 1.77 -17.26
N ARG A 17 -3.27 1.19 -16.99
CA ARG A 17 -3.51 -0.26 -17.14
C ARG A 17 -3.53 -0.72 -18.59
N GLU A 18 -3.82 0.19 -19.53
CA GLU A 18 -3.72 -0.05 -20.97
C GLU A 18 -2.28 0.04 -21.51
N GLY A 19 -1.31 0.36 -20.64
CA GLY A 19 0.10 0.40 -20.98
C GLY A 19 0.73 1.78 -21.05
N ASP A 20 -0.01 2.86 -20.82
CA ASP A 20 0.51 4.24 -20.80
C ASP A 20 1.14 4.54 -19.44
N LYS A 21 2.36 4.07 -19.25
CA LYS A 21 3.12 4.24 -17.99
C LYS A 21 3.45 5.68 -17.66
N ASP A 22 3.52 6.56 -18.65
CA ASP A 22 3.80 7.99 -18.43
C ASP A 22 2.66 8.68 -17.69
N LYS A 23 1.43 8.23 -17.88
CA LYS A 23 0.26 8.74 -17.16
C LYS A 23 0.31 8.47 -15.66
N LYS A 24 1.05 7.44 -15.22
CA LYS A 24 1.22 7.12 -13.80
C LYS A 24 1.79 8.30 -13.01
N ARG A 25 2.72 9.05 -13.60
CA ARG A 25 3.33 10.22 -12.98
C ARG A 25 2.37 11.39 -12.75
N ARG A 26 1.21 11.36 -13.38
CA ARG A 26 0.15 12.36 -13.23
C ARG A 26 -0.82 12.05 -12.11
N LEU A 27 -0.74 10.85 -11.52
CA LEU A 27 -1.59 10.46 -10.41
C LEU A 27 -1.20 11.23 -9.14
N PRO A 28 -2.18 11.59 -8.28
CA PRO A 28 -1.89 12.05 -6.93
C PRO A 28 -1.08 11.01 -6.16
N VAL A 29 -0.27 11.46 -5.22
CA VAL A 29 0.52 10.59 -4.34
C VAL A 29 0.07 10.72 -2.90
N VAL A 30 0.21 9.62 -2.15
CA VAL A 30 -0.10 9.55 -0.71
C VAL A 30 1.11 8.97 0.02
N CYS A 31 1.49 9.61 1.12
CA CYS A 31 2.45 9.07 2.08
C CYS A 31 1.65 8.51 3.26
N PHE A 32 1.39 7.20 3.26
CA PHE A 32 0.50 6.58 4.26
C PHE A 32 1.09 6.55 5.67
N SER A 33 2.42 6.59 5.81
CA SER A 33 3.08 6.48 7.11
C SER A 33 3.09 7.76 7.93
N GLY A 34 2.67 8.90 7.40
CA GLY A 34 2.60 10.10 8.21
C GLY A 34 2.50 11.40 7.43
N GLU A 35 2.62 12.50 8.17
CA GLU A 35 2.67 13.85 7.64
C GLU A 35 4.11 14.34 7.55
N PHE A 36 4.46 14.94 6.44
CA PHE A 36 5.82 15.39 6.14
C PHE A 36 5.83 16.85 5.67
N SER A 37 6.85 17.60 6.07
CA SER A 37 7.08 18.96 5.55
C SER A 37 7.58 18.95 4.11
N SER A 38 8.27 17.87 3.71
CA SER A 38 8.68 17.57 2.34
C SER A 38 8.78 16.05 2.22
N ARG A 39 8.88 15.55 0.99
CA ARG A 39 8.99 14.09 0.76
C ARG A 39 10.40 13.57 1.06
N ALA A 40 10.73 13.53 2.35
CA ALA A 40 12.00 13.01 2.87
C ALA A 40 11.78 12.42 4.27
N ASP A 41 12.52 11.38 4.64
CA ASP A 41 12.33 10.67 5.92
C ASP A 41 12.58 11.58 7.13
N ASP A 42 13.54 12.49 7.04
CA ASP A 42 13.88 13.45 8.08
C ASP A 42 12.92 14.65 8.17
N ALA A 43 11.97 14.76 7.25
CA ALA A 43 10.93 15.78 7.24
C ALA A 43 9.61 15.31 7.89
N LEU A 44 9.62 14.17 8.57
CA LEU A 44 8.45 13.61 9.24
C LEU A 44 7.99 14.51 10.39
N PHE A 45 6.73 14.94 10.33
CA PHE A 45 6.05 15.66 11.41
C PHE A 45 5.42 14.73 12.41
N GLU A 46 4.60 13.81 11.91
CA GLU A 46 3.85 12.87 12.74
C GLU A 46 3.66 11.56 11.96
N HIS A 47 4.03 10.45 12.61
CA HIS A 47 3.80 9.12 12.03
C HIS A 47 2.35 8.70 12.23
N SER A 48 1.72 8.15 11.19
CA SER A 48 0.32 7.72 11.23
C SER A 48 0.08 6.43 12.04
N GLY A 49 1.11 5.65 12.30
CA GLY A 49 1.01 4.30 12.84
C GLY A 49 0.74 3.23 11.79
N PHE A 50 0.79 3.58 10.50
CA PHE A 50 0.57 2.64 9.40
C PHE A 50 1.79 2.48 8.51
N ILE A 51 1.94 1.29 7.96
CA ILE A 51 2.91 0.96 6.91
C ILE A 51 2.14 0.48 5.69
N VAL A 52 2.54 0.94 4.51
CA VAL A 52 2.06 0.41 3.24
C VAL A 52 3.06 -0.63 2.71
N LEU A 53 2.54 -1.77 2.26
CA LEU A 53 3.31 -2.84 1.65
C LEU A 53 2.89 -3.01 0.20
N ASP A 54 3.87 -3.17 -0.69
CA ASP A 54 3.65 -3.41 -2.11
C ASP A 54 4.00 -4.86 -2.46
N PHE A 55 3.07 -5.55 -3.11
CA PHE A 55 3.26 -6.89 -3.67
C PHE A 55 3.11 -6.79 -5.18
N ASP A 56 4.23 -6.76 -5.89
CA ASP A 56 4.25 -6.56 -7.34
C ASP A 56 4.18 -7.90 -8.09
N HIS A 57 3.57 -7.89 -9.27
CA HIS A 57 3.52 -9.05 -10.18
C HIS A 57 2.96 -10.31 -9.51
N VAL A 58 1.81 -10.17 -8.86
CA VAL A 58 1.12 -11.27 -8.16
C VAL A 58 -0.19 -11.62 -8.86
N ASP A 59 -0.73 -12.79 -8.51
CA ASP A 59 -2.13 -13.11 -8.82
C ASP A 59 -3.03 -12.21 -7.95
N VAL A 60 -3.60 -11.18 -8.56
CA VAL A 60 -4.34 -10.12 -7.87
C VAL A 60 -5.54 -10.68 -7.11
N GLU A 61 -6.34 -11.53 -7.73
CA GLU A 61 -7.54 -12.10 -7.09
C GLU A 61 -7.18 -13.01 -5.91
N ALA A 62 -6.23 -13.93 -6.10
CA ALA A 62 -5.80 -14.85 -5.06
C ALA A 62 -5.14 -14.10 -3.89
N THR A 63 -4.29 -13.13 -4.18
CA THR A 63 -3.59 -12.33 -3.16
C THR A 63 -4.58 -11.48 -2.38
N LYS A 64 -5.50 -10.80 -3.03
CA LYS A 64 -6.52 -9.98 -2.38
C LYS A 64 -7.41 -10.82 -1.47
N THR A 65 -7.82 -12.00 -1.91
CA THR A 65 -8.61 -12.94 -1.12
C THR A 65 -7.86 -13.38 0.15
N ALA A 66 -6.58 -13.72 0.03
CA ALA A 66 -5.75 -14.12 1.16
C ALA A 66 -5.58 -12.96 2.17
N LEU A 67 -5.26 -11.76 1.68
CA LEU A 67 -5.05 -10.60 2.55
C LEU A 67 -6.33 -10.11 3.22
N ALA A 68 -7.49 -10.32 2.60
CA ALA A 68 -8.78 -9.95 3.19
C ALA A 68 -9.07 -10.70 4.50
N THR A 69 -8.49 -11.88 4.68
CA THR A 69 -8.66 -12.71 5.90
C THR A 69 -7.46 -12.65 6.84
N ASP A 70 -6.41 -11.92 6.48
CA ASP A 70 -5.22 -11.76 7.32
C ASP A 70 -5.52 -10.89 8.54
N ASP A 71 -5.06 -11.31 9.71
CA ASP A 71 -5.33 -10.62 10.97
C ASP A 71 -4.75 -9.21 11.04
N TYR A 72 -3.62 -8.94 10.38
CA TYR A 72 -2.87 -7.69 10.49
C TYR A 72 -3.18 -6.69 9.39
N VAL A 73 -3.75 -7.13 8.29
CA VAL A 73 -4.11 -6.23 7.18
C VAL A 73 -5.33 -5.40 7.55
N HIS A 74 -5.16 -4.09 7.55
CA HIS A 74 -6.26 -3.12 7.71
C HIS A 74 -7.06 -3.00 6.42
N SER A 75 -6.37 -2.79 5.30
CA SER A 75 -6.98 -2.61 3.99
C SER A 75 -6.03 -3.09 2.90
N CYS A 76 -6.60 -3.48 1.75
CA CYS A 76 -5.81 -3.81 0.58
C CYS A 76 -6.58 -3.47 -0.70
N TRP A 77 -5.84 -3.12 -1.75
CA TRP A 77 -6.40 -2.69 -3.03
C TRP A 77 -5.44 -2.96 -4.18
N VAL A 78 -5.99 -2.96 -5.38
CA VAL A 78 -5.21 -3.19 -6.62
C VAL A 78 -4.32 -1.97 -6.90
N SER A 79 -3.07 -2.24 -7.28
CA SER A 79 -2.11 -1.18 -7.63
C SER A 79 -2.53 -0.42 -8.90
N PRO A 80 -1.97 0.79 -9.13
CA PRO A 80 -2.25 1.54 -10.35
C PRO A 80 -1.95 0.77 -11.64
N SER A 81 -0.91 -0.07 -11.64
CA SER A 81 -0.54 -0.89 -12.80
C SER A 81 -1.47 -2.08 -13.05
N GLY A 82 -2.27 -2.47 -12.07
CA GLY A 82 -3.26 -3.54 -12.20
C GLY A 82 -2.72 -4.95 -11.96
N ASP A 83 -1.43 -5.14 -11.80
CA ASP A 83 -0.76 -6.44 -11.62
C ASP A 83 -0.20 -6.65 -10.21
N GLY A 84 -0.48 -5.74 -9.30
CA GLY A 84 -0.02 -5.80 -7.92
C GLY A 84 -1.11 -5.45 -6.92
N ILE A 85 -0.80 -5.71 -5.66
CA ILE A 85 -1.65 -5.37 -4.51
C ILE A 85 -0.85 -4.49 -3.55
N LYS A 86 -1.53 -3.49 -3.00
CA LYS A 86 -1.04 -2.69 -1.88
C LYS A 86 -1.83 -3.07 -0.63
N ALA A 87 -1.15 -3.19 0.50
CA ALA A 87 -1.76 -3.47 1.78
C ALA A 87 -1.32 -2.45 2.83
N LEU A 88 -2.24 -2.06 3.68
CA LEU A 88 -2.00 -1.14 4.79
C LEU A 88 -2.07 -1.93 6.10
N VAL A 89 -1.02 -1.82 6.91
CA VAL A 89 -0.88 -2.52 8.19
C VAL A 89 -0.60 -1.52 9.29
N GLN A 90 -1.29 -1.64 10.42
CA GLN A 90 -1.04 -0.78 11.59
C GLN A 90 0.07 -1.39 12.45
N ILE A 91 0.99 -0.56 12.93
CA ILE A 91 2.10 -0.97 13.78
C ILE A 91 1.97 -0.39 15.18
N THR A 92 2.60 -1.04 16.16
CA THR A 92 2.54 -0.63 17.58
C THR A 92 3.55 0.45 17.94
N ASN A 93 4.74 0.42 17.33
CA ASN A 93 5.84 1.34 17.62
C ASN A 93 6.27 2.09 16.36
N PRO A 94 5.65 3.26 16.08
CA PRO A 94 6.00 4.06 14.89
C PRO A 94 7.49 4.43 14.79
N GLU A 95 8.16 4.64 15.92
CA GLU A 95 9.60 4.94 15.97
C GLU A 95 10.48 3.77 15.51
N ARG A 96 9.92 2.56 15.43
CA ARG A 96 10.58 1.36 14.91
C ARG A 96 10.03 0.93 13.56
N HIS A 97 9.65 1.89 12.74
CA HIS A 97 9.04 1.68 11.42
C HIS A 97 9.79 0.63 10.59
N ARG A 98 11.11 0.80 10.45
CA ARG A 98 11.93 -0.10 9.60
C ARG A 98 12.03 -1.51 10.14
N ASP A 99 12.07 -1.67 11.47
CA ASP A 99 12.07 -2.99 12.10
C ASP A 99 10.73 -3.69 11.88
N HIS A 100 9.63 -2.97 12.01
CA HIS A 100 8.29 -3.49 11.70
C HIS A 100 8.16 -3.86 10.24
N PHE A 101 8.69 -3.04 9.33
CA PHE A 101 8.67 -3.34 7.90
C PHE A 101 9.38 -4.67 7.60
N ARG A 102 10.56 -4.89 8.18
CA ARG A 102 11.32 -6.13 8.00
C ARG A 102 10.58 -7.34 8.58
N ALA A 103 9.98 -7.18 9.76
CA ALA A 103 9.19 -8.24 10.39
C ALA A 103 7.97 -8.61 9.53
N LEU A 104 7.29 -7.62 8.96
CA LEU A 104 6.16 -7.83 8.06
C LEU A 104 6.59 -8.52 6.76
N THR A 105 7.73 -8.13 6.20
CA THR A 105 8.31 -8.79 5.02
C THR A 105 8.49 -10.28 5.26
N THR A 106 9.07 -10.64 6.40
CA THR A 106 9.25 -12.05 6.80
C THR A 106 7.91 -12.75 7.02
N TYR A 107 6.96 -12.08 7.67
CA TYR A 107 5.64 -12.63 7.95
C TYR A 107 4.89 -13.01 6.68
N PHE A 108 4.79 -12.08 5.72
CA PHE A 108 4.05 -12.33 4.48
C PHE A 108 4.72 -13.37 3.58
N ASP A 109 6.05 -13.43 3.59
CA ASP A 109 6.78 -14.50 2.89
C ASP A 109 6.46 -15.87 3.47
N LYS A 110 6.50 -16.01 4.80
CA LYS A 110 6.22 -17.30 5.47
C LYS A 110 4.78 -17.73 5.38
N GLN A 111 3.83 -16.79 5.53
CA GLN A 111 2.41 -17.11 5.56
C GLN A 111 1.80 -17.37 4.18
N TYR A 112 2.25 -16.64 3.16
CA TYR A 112 1.60 -16.62 1.86
C TYR A 112 2.55 -16.81 0.69
N THR A 113 3.83 -16.93 0.94
CA THR A 113 4.85 -16.90 -0.12
C THR A 113 4.73 -15.63 -0.97
N LEU A 114 4.44 -14.51 -0.33
CA LEU A 114 4.34 -13.19 -0.94
C LEU A 114 5.59 -12.38 -0.66
N GLU A 115 6.20 -11.86 -1.73
CA GLU A 115 7.39 -11.00 -1.65
C GLU A 115 6.98 -9.54 -1.57
N VAL A 116 7.37 -8.88 -0.47
CA VAL A 116 7.20 -7.44 -0.29
C VAL A 116 8.29 -6.69 -1.07
N ASP A 117 7.90 -5.64 -1.78
CA ASP A 117 8.87 -4.73 -2.41
C ASP A 117 9.64 -3.97 -1.32
N GLU A 118 10.90 -4.35 -1.10
CA GLU A 118 11.75 -3.80 -0.05
C GLU A 118 12.12 -2.33 -0.27
N SER A 119 11.98 -1.81 -1.49
CA SER A 119 12.23 -0.39 -1.77
C SER A 119 11.25 0.54 -1.03
N GLY A 120 10.14 0.00 -0.53
CA GLY A 120 9.13 0.74 0.23
C GLY A 120 9.39 0.89 1.73
N ILE A 121 10.59 0.54 2.22
CA ILE A 121 10.91 0.54 3.65
C ILE A 121 10.92 1.94 4.29
N ASN A 122 11.18 2.99 3.53
CA ASN A 122 11.26 4.34 4.09
C ASN A 122 9.91 4.87 4.56
N GLU A 123 9.94 5.68 5.61
CA GLU A 123 8.76 6.35 6.17
C GLU A 123 8.09 7.27 5.13
N SER A 124 8.88 7.93 4.29
CA SER A 124 8.40 8.85 3.26
C SER A 124 7.94 8.16 1.97
N ARG A 125 7.75 6.83 1.98
CA ARG A 125 7.28 6.08 0.81
C ARG A 125 6.01 6.72 0.25
N ALA A 126 6.08 7.22 -0.98
CA ALA A 126 4.93 7.77 -1.70
C ALA A 126 4.29 6.68 -2.57
N CYS A 127 2.97 6.60 -2.50
CA CYS A 127 2.18 5.71 -3.32
C CYS A 127 1.33 6.53 -4.29
N PHE A 128 1.35 6.18 -5.57
CA PHE A 128 0.41 6.74 -6.51
C PHE A 128 -1.02 6.29 -6.19
N GLU A 129 -1.96 7.24 -6.25
CA GLU A 129 -3.38 6.94 -6.06
C GLU A 129 -3.85 5.92 -7.10
N SER A 130 -4.62 4.93 -6.65
CA SER A 130 -5.16 3.87 -7.49
C SER A 130 -6.66 4.00 -7.68
N HIS A 131 -7.26 3.00 -8.33
CA HIS A 131 -8.71 2.83 -8.42
C HIS A 131 -9.05 1.36 -8.18
N ASP A 132 -9.84 1.10 -7.15
CA ASP A 132 -10.36 -0.21 -6.82
C ASP A 132 -11.72 -0.08 -6.15
N PRO A 133 -12.84 -0.22 -6.91
CA PRO A 133 -14.17 -0.16 -6.33
C PRO A 133 -14.44 -1.27 -5.31
N ASP A 134 -13.69 -2.37 -5.40
CA ASP A 134 -13.79 -3.52 -4.50
C ASP A 134 -12.68 -3.54 -3.45
N ILE A 135 -12.13 -2.37 -3.10
CA ILE A 135 -11.14 -2.22 -2.04
C ILE A 135 -11.62 -2.91 -0.76
N ILE A 136 -10.73 -3.67 -0.12
CA ILE A 136 -11.00 -4.29 1.18
C ILE A 136 -10.61 -3.28 2.27
N ILE A 137 -11.56 -2.93 3.12
CA ILE A 137 -11.33 -2.10 4.32
C ILE A 137 -12.00 -2.84 5.46
N LYS A 138 -11.23 -3.26 6.45
CA LYS A 138 -11.73 -4.06 7.56
C LYS A 138 -12.13 -3.19 8.75
N ASP A 139 -13.12 -3.63 9.50
CA ASP A 139 -13.54 -2.99 10.76
C ASP A 139 -12.65 -3.39 11.93
N GLU A 140 -12.03 -4.57 11.87
CA GLU A 140 -11.16 -5.11 12.91
C GLU A 140 -9.87 -5.68 12.32
N TRP A 141 -8.75 -5.39 12.99
CA TRP A 141 -7.43 -5.91 12.63
C TRP A 141 -6.52 -5.89 13.85
N LYS A 142 -5.39 -6.62 13.78
CA LYS A 142 -4.34 -6.61 14.80
C LYS A 142 -3.21 -5.65 14.44
N LYS A 143 -2.55 -5.15 15.44
CA LYS A 143 -1.34 -4.34 15.28
C LYS A 143 -0.08 -5.19 15.37
#